data_042b31e47d58399ccf22abb004a024c7
#
_entry.id   042b31e47d58399ccf22abb004a024c7
#
_cell.length_a   1.000
_cell.length_b   1.000
_cell.length_c   1.000
_cell.angle_alpha   90.00
_cell.angle_beta   90.00
_cell.angle_gamma   90.00
#
_symmetry.space_group_name_H-M   'P 1'
#
loop_
_entity.id
_entity.type
_entity.pdbx_description
1 polymer ?
#
loop_
_entity_poly.entity_id
_entity_poly.type
_entity_poly.pdbx_seq_one_letter_code
_entity_poly.pdbx_strand_id
1 'polypeptide(L)'
;KLPRMGIRIPILRKLSKEVDWREIEINYMEDVILKGLAMGFSKESAENKTKALSSLLPYLSSWDQCDIIQSAFKVNEKNREIYFSFFTSLLSSKETFVRRIAIVWLMSQRKRLDWEKALMLIAESDNGDDYYISMAVAWALATFYADNTKAEEVFSLVSEDTRKRAIRKIRE
;
A
#
# COMPACT_ATOMS: atom_id res chain seq x y z
N LYS A 1 8.13 19.50 -0.70
CA LYS A 1 8.61 18.12 -0.82
C LYS A 1 9.79 17.94 0.12
N LEU A 2 9.77 16.89 0.97
CA LEU A 2 10.86 16.60 1.90
C LEU A 2 12.15 16.24 1.13
N PRO A 3 13.34 16.63 1.61
CA PRO A 3 14.62 16.22 1.05
C PRO A 3 14.87 14.71 1.30
N ARG A 4 15.83 14.12 0.56
CA ARG A 4 16.28 12.75 0.77
C ARG A 4 17.67 12.72 1.40
N MET A 5 17.89 11.79 2.34
CA MET A 5 19.20 11.51 2.94
C MET A 5 19.97 10.41 2.17
N GLY A 6 19.27 9.56 1.45
CA GLY A 6 19.88 8.41 0.73
C GLY A 6 20.11 7.18 1.61
N ILE A 7 19.43 7.04 2.74
CA ILE A 7 19.55 5.87 3.62
C ILE A 7 18.90 4.66 2.96
N ARG A 8 19.64 3.54 2.92
CA ARG A 8 19.14 2.28 2.31
C ARG A 8 17.99 1.67 3.12
N ILE A 9 16.99 1.12 2.44
CA ILE A 9 15.80 0.52 3.04
C ILE A 9 16.10 -0.59 4.07
N PRO A 10 17.09 -1.50 3.88
CA PRO A 10 17.43 -2.49 4.91
C PRO A 10 17.85 -1.87 6.24
N ILE A 11 18.53 -0.72 6.22
CA ILE A 11 18.92 0.01 7.43
C ILE A 11 17.68 0.58 8.12
N LEU A 12 16.77 1.23 7.36
CA LEU A 12 15.51 1.75 7.91
C LEU A 12 14.66 0.63 8.53
N ARG A 13 14.58 -0.54 7.88
CA ARG A 13 13.87 -1.71 8.41
C ARG A 13 14.49 -2.26 9.71
N LYS A 14 15.81 -2.18 9.88
CA LYS A 14 16.46 -2.57 11.13
C LYS A 14 16.15 -1.56 12.23
N LEU A 15 16.41 -0.29 11.98
CA LEU A 15 16.17 0.81 12.93
C LEU A 15 14.71 0.88 13.38
N SER A 16 13.76 0.68 12.48
CA SER A 16 12.32 0.76 12.80
C SER A 16 11.83 -0.25 13.84
N LYS A 17 12.62 -1.27 14.16
CA LYS A 17 12.32 -2.26 15.22
C LYS A 17 12.88 -1.84 16.58
N GLU A 18 13.76 -0.85 16.60
CA GLU A 18 14.53 -0.45 17.78
C GLU A 18 14.08 0.92 18.32
N VAL A 19 13.34 1.71 17.51
CA VAL A 19 12.94 3.08 17.85
C VAL A 19 11.45 3.18 18.15
N ASP A 20 11.07 4.08 19.06
CA ASP A 20 9.66 4.46 19.22
C ASP A 20 9.28 5.45 18.11
N TRP A 21 8.27 5.09 17.32
CA TRP A 21 7.78 5.92 16.23
C TRP A 21 7.31 7.31 16.68
N ARG A 22 6.94 7.48 17.96
CA ARG A 22 6.49 8.76 18.55
C ARG A 22 7.63 9.77 18.60
N GLU A 23 8.85 9.30 18.78
CA GLU A 23 10.06 10.14 18.91
C GLU A 23 10.66 10.53 17.56
N ILE A 24 10.17 9.96 16.45
CA ILE A 24 10.67 10.27 15.11
C ILE A 24 10.05 11.58 14.62
N GLU A 25 10.86 12.63 14.49
CA GLU A 25 10.51 13.84 13.78
C GLU A 25 10.63 13.65 12.27
N ILE A 26 9.77 14.33 11.49
CA ILE A 26 9.76 14.21 10.03
C ILE A 26 10.47 15.41 9.41
N ASN A 27 11.72 15.22 9.01
CA ASN A 27 12.54 16.21 8.33
C ASN A 27 12.93 15.75 6.91
N TYR A 28 12.97 14.43 6.67
CA TYR A 28 13.37 13.78 5.42
C TYR A 28 12.34 12.76 4.95
N MET A 29 12.43 12.37 3.69
CA MET A 29 11.56 11.32 3.13
C MET A 29 11.77 9.97 3.84
N GLU A 30 12.99 9.68 4.26
CA GLU A 30 13.35 8.47 5.00
C GLU A 30 12.74 8.45 6.40
N ASP A 31 12.51 9.60 7.04
CA ASP A 31 11.85 9.66 8.34
C ASP A 31 10.38 9.21 8.23
N VAL A 32 9.71 9.55 7.12
CA VAL A 32 8.35 9.08 6.84
C VAL A 32 8.34 7.54 6.74
N ILE A 33 9.32 6.96 6.02
CA ILE A 33 9.44 5.51 5.88
C ILE A 33 9.76 4.87 7.24
N LEU A 34 10.74 5.41 7.97
CA LEU A 34 11.16 4.89 9.26
C LEU A 34 10.00 4.90 10.26
N LYS A 35 9.28 6.04 10.35
CA LYS A 35 8.14 6.22 11.23
C LYS A 35 7.00 5.25 10.86
N GLY A 36 6.65 5.14 9.60
CA GLY A 36 5.61 4.22 9.12
C GLY A 36 5.94 2.74 9.37
N LEU A 37 7.20 2.34 9.16
CA LEU A 37 7.67 0.99 9.48
C LEU A 37 7.63 0.73 11.00
N ALA A 38 8.09 1.67 11.83
CA ALA A 38 8.09 1.54 13.29
C ALA A 38 6.66 1.45 13.85
N MET A 39 5.69 2.22 13.31
CA MET A 39 4.27 2.07 13.62
C MET A 39 3.77 0.64 13.35
N GLY A 40 4.03 0.12 12.14
CA GLY A 40 3.57 -1.21 11.74
C GLY A 40 4.22 -2.34 12.56
N PHE A 41 5.49 -2.25 12.91
CA PHE A 41 6.21 -3.24 13.70
C PHE A 41 6.00 -3.10 15.22
N SER A 42 5.43 -1.99 15.70
CA SER A 42 5.15 -1.79 17.13
C SER A 42 4.25 -2.90 17.70
N LYS A 43 4.19 -3.00 19.03
CA LYS A 43 3.30 -3.94 19.74
C LYS A 43 1.89 -3.36 19.98
N GLU A 44 1.59 -2.20 19.42
CA GLU A 44 0.28 -1.55 19.54
C GLU A 44 -0.85 -2.40 18.94
N SER A 45 -2.08 -2.12 19.36
CA SER A 45 -3.27 -2.73 18.75
C SER A 45 -3.43 -2.29 17.29
N ALA A 46 -4.20 -3.03 16.52
CA ALA A 46 -4.47 -2.67 15.12
C ALA A 46 -5.15 -1.30 14.99
N GLU A 47 -6.06 -0.97 15.91
CA GLU A 47 -6.74 0.32 15.98
C GLU A 47 -5.75 1.47 16.23
N ASN A 48 -4.84 1.30 17.18
CA ASN A 48 -3.82 2.30 17.47
C ASN A 48 -2.86 2.49 16.29
N LYS A 49 -2.46 1.39 15.62
CA LYS A 49 -1.61 1.43 14.42
C LYS A 49 -2.28 2.15 13.26
N THR A 50 -3.56 1.89 12.99
CA THR A 50 -4.30 2.56 11.91
C THR A 50 -4.51 4.04 12.23
N LYS A 51 -4.81 4.38 13.48
CA LYS A 51 -4.89 5.77 13.94
C LYS A 51 -3.55 6.49 13.79
N ALA A 52 -2.45 5.86 14.16
CA ALA A 52 -1.10 6.41 13.97
C ALA A 52 -0.78 6.59 12.49
N LEU A 53 -1.07 5.58 11.65
CA LEU A 53 -0.84 5.67 10.20
C LEU A 53 -1.66 6.80 9.57
N SER A 54 -2.89 7.05 10.03
CA SER A 54 -3.71 8.17 9.55
C SER A 54 -3.00 9.51 9.71
N SER A 55 -2.26 9.72 10.80
CA SER A 55 -1.48 10.96 11.00
C SER A 55 -0.26 11.07 10.08
N LEU A 56 0.20 9.96 9.50
CA LEU A 56 1.33 9.92 8.58
C LEU A 56 0.92 10.10 7.11
N LEU A 57 -0.33 9.80 6.76
CA LEU A 57 -0.82 9.84 5.36
C LEU A 57 -0.54 11.17 4.65
N PRO A 58 -0.69 12.36 5.29
CA PRO A 58 -0.40 13.64 4.63
C PRO A 58 1.06 13.83 4.20
N TYR A 59 1.99 13.04 4.73
CA TYR A 59 3.41 13.10 4.40
C TYR A 59 3.80 12.17 3.25
N LEU A 60 2.89 11.30 2.79
CA LEU A 60 3.14 10.44 1.65
C LEU A 60 3.26 11.27 0.37
N SER A 61 4.40 11.21 -0.28
CA SER A 61 4.74 12.02 -1.45
C SER A 61 5.42 11.26 -2.58
N SER A 62 5.58 9.92 -2.42
CA SER A 62 6.22 9.06 -3.40
C SER A 62 5.76 7.60 -3.30
N TRP A 63 5.88 6.89 -4.42
CA TRP A 63 5.47 5.49 -4.54
C TRP A 63 6.27 4.55 -3.63
N ASP A 64 7.57 4.80 -3.45
CA ASP A 64 8.46 3.99 -2.61
C ASP A 64 8.06 4.04 -1.12
N GLN A 65 7.63 5.20 -0.61
CA GLN A 65 7.06 5.32 0.74
C GLN A 65 5.86 4.39 0.92
N CYS A 66 4.92 4.41 -0.03
CA CYS A 66 3.72 3.56 0.02
C CYS A 66 4.08 2.07 0.01
N ASP A 67 4.92 1.68 -0.95
CA ASP A 67 5.26 0.27 -1.21
C ASP A 67 6.08 -0.34 -0.07
N ILE A 68 6.85 0.48 0.66
CA ILE A 68 7.65 0.04 1.80
C ILE A 68 6.83 0.01 3.09
N ILE A 69 6.14 1.10 3.43
CA ILE A 69 5.43 1.26 4.71
C ILE A 69 4.33 0.20 4.87
N GLN A 70 3.52 -0.03 3.83
CA GLN A 70 2.43 -1.00 3.90
C GLN A 70 2.90 -2.41 4.30
N SER A 71 4.13 -2.78 3.99
CA SER A 71 4.68 -4.11 4.28
C SER A 71 4.81 -4.42 5.78
N ALA A 72 4.75 -3.41 6.64
CA ALA A 72 4.79 -3.57 8.10
C ALA A 72 3.41 -3.86 8.72
N PHE A 73 2.30 -3.62 7.99
CA PHE A 73 0.93 -3.83 8.44
C PHE A 73 0.39 -5.19 7.99
N LYS A 74 0.95 -6.25 8.56
CA LYS A 74 0.62 -7.63 8.18
C LYS A 74 -0.69 -8.11 8.80
N VAL A 75 -1.52 -8.75 7.97
CA VAL A 75 -2.80 -9.35 8.38
C VAL A 75 -2.59 -10.63 9.16
N ASN A 76 -3.35 -10.78 10.25
CA ASN A 76 -3.62 -12.02 10.97
C ASN A 76 -5.12 -12.09 11.33
N GLU A 77 -5.55 -13.17 11.96
CA GLU A 77 -6.97 -13.38 12.29
C GLU A 77 -7.56 -12.26 13.16
N LYS A 78 -6.78 -11.73 14.12
CA LYS A 78 -7.25 -10.73 15.10
C LYS A 78 -7.38 -9.32 14.50
N ASN A 79 -6.57 -8.97 13.50
CA ASN A 79 -6.51 -7.61 12.95
C ASN A 79 -7.10 -7.49 11.54
N ARG A 80 -7.57 -8.59 10.93
CA ARG A 80 -8.00 -8.64 9.53
C ARG A 80 -9.06 -7.59 9.22
N GLU A 81 -10.16 -7.60 9.97
CA GLU A 81 -11.29 -6.69 9.71
C GLU A 81 -10.92 -5.22 9.92
N ILE A 82 -10.10 -4.92 10.94
CA ILE A 82 -9.67 -3.56 11.24
C ILE A 82 -8.80 -3.03 10.11
N TYR A 83 -7.80 -3.79 9.70
CA TYR A 83 -6.92 -3.38 8.60
C TYR A 83 -7.65 -3.35 7.26
N PHE A 84 -8.50 -4.33 6.97
CA PHE A 84 -9.28 -4.35 5.74
C PHE A 84 -10.17 -3.11 5.65
N SER A 85 -10.95 -2.82 6.69
CA SER A 85 -11.80 -1.63 6.75
C SER A 85 -11.01 -0.34 6.60
N PHE A 86 -9.87 -0.22 7.30
CA PHE A 86 -9.02 0.95 7.22
C PHE A 86 -8.45 1.17 5.80
N PHE A 87 -7.76 0.17 5.25
CA PHE A 87 -7.13 0.34 3.94
C PHE A 87 -8.15 0.49 2.81
N THR A 88 -9.29 -0.20 2.86
CA THR A 88 -10.34 -0.01 1.84
C THR A 88 -10.96 1.38 1.89
N SER A 89 -11.08 2.00 3.07
CA SER A 89 -11.56 3.38 3.18
C SER A 89 -10.65 4.40 2.49
N LEU A 90 -9.36 4.10 2.33
CA LEU A 90 -8.39 4.97 1.66
C LEU A 90 -8.50 4.92 0.12
N LEU A 91 -9.17 3.93 -0.46
CA LEU A 91 -9.29 3.78 -1.92
C LEU A 91 -10.07 4.94 -2.57
N SER A 92 -10.95 5.60 -1.83
CA SER A 92 -11.71 6.76 -2.29
C SER A 92 -10.96 8.11 -2.11
N SER A 93 -9.75 8.09 -1.58
CA SER A 93 -8.95 9.31 -1.38
C SER A 93 -8.65 10.00 -2.71
N LYS A 94 -8.67 11.34 -2.71
CA LYS A 94 -8.20 12.16 -3.85
C LYS A 94 -6.67 12.24 -3.91
N GLU A 95 -5.99 11.93 -2.81
CA GLU A 95 -4.53 11.97 -2.72
C GLU A 95 -3.93 10.69 -3.30
N THR A 96 -3.16 10.83 -4.38
CA THR A 96 -2.54 9.73 -5.14
C THR A 96 -1.86 8.69 -4.24
N PHE A 97 -0.98 9.13 -3.34
CA PHE A 97 -0.18 8.19 -2.55
C PHE A 97 -0.96 7.59 -1.37
N VAL A 98 -2.01 8.26 -0.89
CA VAL A 98 -2.96 7.69 0.08
C VAL A 98 -3.77 6.55 -0.55
N ARG A 99 -4.25 6.73 -1.79
CA ARG A 99 -4.91 5.66 -2.54
C ARG A 99 -3.93 4.53 -2.88
N ARG A 100 -2.70 4.87 -3.32
CA ARG A 100 -1.69 3.88 -3.69
C ARG A 100 -1.31 2.96 -2.54
N ILE A 101 -1.10 3.47 -1.32
CA ILE A 101 -0.73 2.60 -0.17
C ILE A 101 -1.81 1.55 0.11
N ALA A 102 -3.09 1.89 -0.09
CA ALA A 102 -4.21 0.97 0.06
C ALA A 102 -4.19 -0.14 -1.01
N ILE A 103 -4.02 0.23 -2.28
CA ILE A 103 -3.95 -0.71 -3.41
C ILE A 103 -2.81 -1.71 -3.19
N VAL A 104 -1.61 -1.22 -2.86
CA VAL A 104 -0.43 -2.07 -2.68
C VAL A 104 -0.57 -2.93 -1.42
N TRP A 105 -1.21 -2.43 -0.36
CA TRP A 105 -1.49 -3.24 0.83
C TRP A 105 -2.45 -4.38 0.52
N LEU A 106 -3.60 -4.12 -0.13
CA LEU A 106 -4.56 -5.16 -0.54
C LEU A 106 -3.89 -6.23 -1.41
N MET A 107 -3.08 -5.81 -2.39
CA MET A 107 -2.31 -6.71 -3.23
C MET A 107 -1.35 -7.58 -2.40
N SER A 108 -0.61 -6.99 -1.47
CA SER A 108 0.39 -7.69 -0.67
C SER A 108 -0.22 -8.69 0.32
N GLN A 109 -1.43 -8.42 0.82
CA GLN A 109 -2.13 -9.27 1.80
C GLN A 109 -3.15 -10.24 1.16
N ARG A 110 -3.27 -10.29 -0.16
CA ARG A 110 -4.28 -11.03 -0.93
C ARG A 110 -4.48 -12.50 -0.50
N LYS A 111 -3.41 -13.20 -0.11
CA LYS A 111 -3.47 -14.60 0.37
C LYS A 111 -4.12 -14.75 1.76
N ARG A 112 -4.34 -13.65 2.47
CA ARG A 112 -4.93 -13.61 3.82
C ARG A 112 -6.27 -12.88 3.85
N LEU A 113 -6.73 -12.38 2.71
CA LEU A 113 -7.98 -11.67 2.51
C LEU A 113 -8.90 -12.49 1.60
N ASP A 114 -10.16 -12.08 1.51
CA ASP A 114 -11.01 -12.43 0.38
C ASP A 114 -10.43 -11.79 -0.89
N TRP A 115 -9.77 -12.61 -1.71
CA TRP A 115 -8.99 -12.12 -2.85
C TRP A 115 -9.89 -11.54 -3.95
N GLU A 116 -11.10 -12.11 -4.17
CA GLU A 116 -12.04 -11.62 -5.18
C GLU A 116 -12.53 -10.23 -4.80
N LYS A 117 -12.95 -10.05 -3.54
CA LYS A 117 -13.37 -8.75 -3.01
C LYS A 117 -12.23 -7.72 -3.05
N ALA A 118 -11.02 -8.12 -2.64
CA ALA A 118 -9.87 -7.23 -2.68
C ALA A 118 -9.54 -6.79 -4.11
N LEU A 119 -9.55 -7.71 -5.06
CA LEU A 119 -9.28 -7.43 -6.47
C LEU A 119 -10.32 -6.51 -7.09
N MET A 120 -11.61 -6.74 -6.81
CA MET A 120 -12.71 -5.89 -7.29
C MET A 120 -12.54 -4.46 -6.79
N LEU A 121 -12.30 -4.25 -5.50
CA LEU A 121 -12.08 -2.94 -4.91
C LEU A 121 -10.87 -2.22 -5.50
N ILE A 122 -9.79 -2.96 -5.80
CA ILE A 122 -8.61 -2.41 -6.49
C ILE A 122 -8.98 -1.96 -7.90
N ALA A 123 -9.70 -2.79 -8.68
CA ALA A 123 -10.09 -2.45 -10.04
C ALA A 123 -11.01 -1.21 -10.07
N GLU A 124 -12.00 -1.12 -9.18
CA GLU A 124 -12.91 0.02 -9.05
C GLU A 124 -12.19 1.32 -8.64
N SER A 125 -11.02 1.23 -8.02
CA SER A 125 -10.22 2.39 -7.64
C SER A 125 -9.44 3.02 -8.81
N ASP A 126 -9.39 2.36 -9.99
CA ASP A 126 -8.76 2.92 -11.19
C ASP A 126 -9.62 4.02 -11.80
N ASN A 127 -9.08 5.22 -11.89
CA ASN A 127 -9.73 6.35 -12.57
C ASN A 127 -9.12 6.69 -13.95
N GLY A 128 -8.06 5.97 -14.33
CA GLY A 128 -7.38 6.15 -15.61
C GLY A 128 -6.54 7.42 -15.75
N ASP A 129 -6.69 8.40 -14.86
CA ASP A 129 -6.09 9.74 -14.99
C ASP A 129 -4.76 9.90 -14.23
N ASP A 130 -4.47 9.00 -13.29
CA ASP A 130 -3.28 9.07 -12.43
C ASP A 130 -2.31 7.93 -12.77
N TYR A 131 -1.12 8.31 -13.23
CA TYR A 131 -0.05 7.36 -13.58
C TYR A 131 0.31 6.40 -12.43
N TYR A 132 0.45 6.92 -11.21
CA TYR A 132 0.87 6.10 -10.06
C TYR A 132 -0.23 5.16 -9.59
N ILE A 133 -1.50 5.54 -9.74
CA ILE A 133 -2.64 4.67 -9.47
C ILE A 133 -2.75 3.59 -10.54
N SER A 134 -2.77 3.98 -11.83
CA SER A 134 -2.80 3.02 -12.95
C SER A 134 -1.68 1.99 -12.87
N MET A 135 -0.46 2.40 -12.49
CA MET A 135 0.66 1.49 -12.29
C MET A 135 0.47 0.54 -11.10
N ALA A 136 -0.11 1.03 -9.99
CA ALA A 136 -0.38 0.19 -8.82
C ALA A 136 -1.48 -0.84 -9.11
N VAL A 137 -2.57 -0.40 -9.76
CA VAL A 137 -3.67 -1.27 -10.17
C VAL A 137 -3.17 -2.32 -11.18
N ALA A 138 -2.41 -1.91 -12.21
CA ALA A 138 -1.84 -2.84 -13.19
C ALA A 138 -0.91 -3.88 -12.53
N TRP A 139 -0.11 -3.47 -11.56
CA TRP A 139 0.73 -4.39 -10.79
C TRP A 139 -0.11 -5.37 -9.96
N ALA A 140 -1.16 -4.87 -9.31
CA ALA A 140 -2.07 -5.73 -8.55
C ALA A 140 -2.75 -6.75 -9.47
N LEU A 141 -3.35 -6.33 -10.59
CA LEU A 141 -3.98 -7.22 -11.57
C LEU A 141 -3.05 -8.34 -12.03
N ALA A 142 -1.82 -8.00 -12.41
CA ALA A 142 -0.82 -8.98 -12.83
C ALA A 142 -0.44 -9.95 -11.68
N THR A 143 -0.33 -9.45 -10.45
CA THR A 143 0.00 -10.26 -9.27
C THR A 143 -1.13 -11.24 -8.90
N PHE A 144 -2.38 -10.77 -8.95
CA PHE A 144 -3.53 -11.65 -8.71
C PHE A 144 -3.70 -12.68 -9.82
N TYR A 145 -3.49 -12.30 -11.09
CA TYR A 145 -3.53 -13.20 -12.23
C TYR A 145 -2.49 -14.31 -12.12
N ALA A 146 -1.29 -14.01 -11.66
CA ALA A 146 -0.25 -15.02 -11.44
C ALA A 146 -0.63 -16.07 -10.36
N ASP A 147 -1.44 -15.67 -9.37
CA ASP A 147 -1.97 -16.60 -8.36
C ASP A 147 -3.23 -17.36 -8.86
N ASN A 148 -4.08 -16.70 -9.65
CA ASN A 148 -5.34 -17.26 -10.18
C ASN A 148 -5.76 -16.53 -11.46
N THR A 149 -5.82 -17.27 -12.57
CA THR A 149 -6.18 -16.74 -13.90
C THR A 149 -7.60 -16.15 -13.97
N LYS A 150 -8.52 -16.55 -13.08
CA LYS A 150 -9.85 -15.92 -12.96
C LYS A 150 -9.79 -14.41 -12.67
N ALA A 151 -8.66 -13.91 -12.18
CA ALA A 151 -8.46 -12.47 -12.00
C ALA A 151 -8.60 -11.67 -13.31
N GLU A 152 -8.54 -12.33 -14.49
CA GLU A 152 -8.76 -11.68 -15.78
C GLU A 152 -10.18 -11.11 -15.92
N GLU A 153 -11.17 -11.66 -15.22
CA GLU A 153 -12.57 -11.23 -15.29
C GLU A 153 -12.76 -9.74 -14.95
N VAL A 154 -11.90 -9.18 -14.07
CA VAL A 154 -11.97 -7.76 -13.69
C VAL A 154 -11.18 -6.83 -14.61
N PHE A 155 -10.44 -7.34 -15.61
CA PHE A 155 -9.62 -6.49 -16.50
C PHE A 155 -10.47 -5.57 -17.39
N SER A 156 -11.74 -5.91 -17.58
CA SER A 156 -12.69 -5.04 -18.30
C SER A 156 -13.18 -3.84 -17.49
N LEU A 157 -12.99 -3.85 -16.16
CA LEU A 157 -13.44 -2.79 -15.25
C LEU A 157 -12.45 -1.62 -15.14
N VAL A 158 -11.20 -1.84 -15.57
CA VAL A 158 -10.16 -0.81 -15.49
C VAL A 158 -9.99 -0.09 -16.82
N SER A 159 -9.36 1.08 -16.80
CA SER A 159 -9.03 1.85 -18.00
C SER A 159 -8.21 1.04 -18.99
N GLU A 160 -8.31 1.40 -20.29
CA GLU A 160 -7.57 0.71 -21.35
C GLU A 160 -6.06 0.76 -21.13
N ASP A 161 -5.54 1.90 -20.66
CA ASP A 161 -4.11 2.08 -20.37
C ASP A 161 -3.66 1.16 -19.20
N THR A 162 -4.43 1.12 -18.11
CA THR A 162 -4.16 0.22 -16.97
C THR A 162 -4.19 -1.25 -17.40
N ARG A 163 -5.16 -1.63 -18.22
CA ARG A 163 -5.25 -3.01 -18.76
C ARG A 163 -4.04 -3.36 -19.61
N LYS A 164 -3.62 -2.48 -20.53
CA LYS A 164 -2.41 -2.68 -21.35
C LYS A 164 -1.16 -2.85 -20.49
N ARG A 165 -1.03 -2.06 -19.44
CA ARG A 165 0.07 -2.17 -18.46
C ARG A 165 0.05 -3.50 -17.70
N ALA A 166 -1.13 -3.96 -17.26
CA ALA A 166 -1.29 -5.24 -16.57
C ALA A 166 -0.88 -6.42 -17.48
N ILE A 167 -1.38 -6.44 -18.71
CA ILE A 167 -1.03 -7.48 -19.70
C ILE A 167 0.48 -7.49 -19.99
N ARG A 168 1.12 -6.32 -20.08
CA ARG A 168 2.58 -6.25 -20.25
C ARG A 168 3.30 -6.90 -19.07
N LYS A 169 2.91 -6.57 -17.83
CA LYS A 169 3.50 -7.15 -16.61
C LYS A 169 3.30 -8.65 -16.45
N ILE A 170 2.24 -9.21 -17.01
CA ILE A 170 2.00 -10.66 -17.02
C ILE A 170 2.98 -11.38 -17.97
N ARG A 171 3.43 -10.69 -19.03
CA ARG A 171 4.32 -11.26 -20.05
C ARG A 171 5.81 -11.13 -19.72
N GLU A 172 6.16 -10.29 -18.77
CA GLU A 172 7.53 -10.10 -18.25
C GLU A 172 7.87 -11.16 -17.19
#